data_7382f9cd739a68d452efc791c569032e
#
_entry.id   7382f9cd739a68d452efc791c569032e
#
_cell.length_a   1.000
_cell.length_b   1.000
_cell.length_c   1.000
_cell.angle_alpha   90.00
_cell.angle_beta   90.00
_cell.angle_gamma   90.00
#
_symmetry.space_group_name_H-M   'P 1'
#
loop_
_entity.id
_entity.type
_entity.pdbx_description
1 polymer ?
#
loop_
_entity_poly.entity_id
_entity_poly.type
_entity_poly.pdbx_seq_one_letter_code
_entity_poly.pdbx_strand_id
1 'polypeptide(L)'
;MSGPAPRKYNPDNKTGYEYELLAEHLAGLISSGEWIPGRRMPGERSLAEEYGVALDTVRKATRILRERGLVQTLKSKGTFVAHPD
;
A
#
# COMPACT_ATOMS: atom_id res chain seq x y z
N MET A 1 15.09 9.67 14.73
CA MET A 1 14.90 9.63 14.27
C MET A 1 14.74 9.58 13.57
N SER A 2 14.62 9.63 13.27
CA SER A 2 14.52 9.55 12.54
C SER A 2 14.23 9.82 11.83
N GLY A 3 14.15 10.16 11.48
CA GLY A 3 13.82 10.41 10.84
C GLY A 3 13.42 10.29 9.97
N PRO A 4 13.33 10.56 9.23
CA PRO A 4 12.78 10.59 8.34
C PRO A 4 12.31 9.77 7.75
N ALA A 5 11.86 9.56 7.68
CA ALA A 5 11.44 8.78 7.11
C ALA A 5 11.18 8.80 6.20
N PRO A 6 11.05 8.68 5.89
CA PRO A 6 10.89 8.63 5.02
C PRO A 6 10.18 8.20 4.18
N ARG A 7 10.10 8.41 3.46
CA ARG A 7 9.52 8.01 2.51
C ARG A 7 9.76 6.67 2.14
N LYS A 8 10.71 6.16 2.58
CA LYS A 8 11.03 4.87 2.29
C LYS A 8 10.45 3.98 3.32
N TYR A 9 9.89 2.91 2.95
CA TYR A 9 9.37 1.94 3.90
C TYR A 9 10.51 1.39 4.73
N ASN A 10 10.31 1.29 6.04
CA ASN A 10 11.33 0.78 6.94
C ASN A 10 10.86 -0.54 7.57
N PRO A 11 11.29 -1.67 7.03
CA PRO A 11 10.84 -2.96 7.56
C PRO A 11 11.40 -3.30 8.93
N ASP A 12 12.39 -2.55 9.39
CA ASP A 12 12.98 -2.80 10.70
C ASP A 12 12.26 -2.10 11.82
N ASN A 13 11.24 -1.33 11.52
CA ASN A 13 10.49 -0.65 12.56
C ASN A 13 9.67 -1.68 13.34
N LYS A 14 10.02 -1.85 14.60
CA LYS A 14 9.36 -2.84 15.44
C LYS A 14 8.24 -2.28 16.28
N THR A 15 8.02 -0.99 16.25
CA THR A 15 7.04 -0.38 17.12
C THR A 15 5.68 -0.31 16.49
N GLY A 16 5.60 -0.37 15.19
CA GLY A 16 4.35 -0.34 14.49
C GLY A 16 4.07 -1.67 13.87
N TYR A 17 2.92 -1.76 13.28
CA TYR A 17 2.59 -2.95 12.53
C TYR A 17 3.04 -2.72 11.10
N GLU A 18 3.83 -3.66 10.59
CA GLU A 18 4.36 -3.53 9.24
C GLU A 18 3.28 -3.22 8.23
N TYR A 19 2.13 -3.89 8.35
CA TYR A 19 1.10 -3.68 7.36
C TYR A 19 0.49 -2.28 7.46
N GLU A 20 0.48 -1.69 8.65
CA GLU A 20 -0.02 -0.32 8.79
C GLU A 20 0.94 0.68 8.19
N LEU A 21 2.23 0.47 8.41
CA LEU A 21 3.24 1.34 7.82
C LEU A 21 3.22 1.24 6.31
N LEU A 22 3.08 0.03 5.81
CA LEU A 22 3.00 -0.16 4.37
C LEU A 22 1.75 0.51 3.81
N ALA A 23 0.61 0.36 4.50
CA ALA A 23 -0.62 0.99 4.05
C ALA A 23 -0.47 2.50 3.99
N GLU A 24 0.17 3.11 4.99
CA GLU A 24 0.39 4.55 4.97
C GLU A 24 1.27 4.97 3.81
N HIS A 25 2.30 4.20 3.54
CA HIS A 25 3.17 4.50 2.41
C HIS A 25 2.41 4.45 1.10
N LEU A 26 1.63 3.40 0.91
CA LEU A 26 0.85 3.26 -0.33
C LEU A 26 -0.23 4.32 -0.44
N ALA A 27 -0.86 4.65 0.70
CA ALA A 27 -1.84 5.74 0.70
C ALA A 27 -1.20 7.05 0.27
N GLY A 28 0.06 7.25 0.65
CA GLY A 28 0.81 8.44 0.23
C GLY A 28 1.03 8.49 -1.27
N LEU A 29 1.27 7.35 -1.89
CA LEU A 29 1.43 7.30 -3.35
C LEU A 29 0.14 7.69 -4.05
N ILE A 30 -0.99 7.30 -3.49
CA ILE A 30 -2.29 7.64 -4.03
C ILE A 30 -2.57 9.12 -3.81
N SER A 31 -2.30 9.60 -2.61
CA SER A 31 -2.58 10.97 -2.22
C SER A 31 -1.73 11.96 -3.01
N SER A 32 -0.49 11.60 -3.31
CA SER A 32 0.41 12.48 -4.05
C SER A 32 0.13 12.48 -5.55
N GLY A 33 -0.69 11.55 -6.03
CA GLY A 33 -0.95 11.44 -7.46
C GLY A 33 0.04 10.58 -8.20
N GLU A 34 1.00 9.99 -7.50
CA GLU A 34 1.93 9.08 -8.15
C GLU A 34 1.20 7.83 -8.64
N TRP A 35 0.24 7.36 -7.85
CA TRP A 35 -0.66 6.29 -8.25
C TRP A 35 -2.00 6.94 -8.59
N ILE A 36 -2.25 7.14 -9.87
CA ILE A 36 -3.43 7.90 -10.29
C ILE A 36 -4.70 7.05 -10.21
N PRO A 37 -5.84 7.71 -10.08
CA PRO A 37 -7.12 6.99 -10.04
C PRO A 37 -7.30 6.10 -11.28
N GLY A 38 -7.85 4.92 -11.04
CA GLY A 38 -8.07 3.96 -12.12
C GLY A 38 -6.88 3.09 -12.44
N ARG A 39 -5.72 3.43 -11.91
CA ARG A 39 -4.53 2.64 -12.14
C ARG A 39 -4.62 1.31 -11.42
N ARG A 40 -4.20 0.24 -12.08
CA ARG A 40 -4.12 -1.05 -11.43
C ARG A 40 -2.91 -1.08 -10.53
N MET A 41 -3.10 -1.52 -9.27
CA MET A 41 -1.99 -1.67 -8.35
C MET A 41 -1.09 -2.81 -8.81
N PRO A 42 0.21 -2.72 -8.51
CA PRO A 42 1.08 -3.88 -8.72
C PRO A 42 0.54 -5.08 -7.94
N GLY A 43 0.82 -6.26 -8.43
CA GLY A 43 0.37 -7.48 -7.78
C GLY A 43 0.94 -7.63 -6.38
N GLU A 44 0.27 -8.42 -5.57
CA GLU A 44 0.69 -8.60 -4.17
C GLU A 44 2.11 -9.13 -4.06
N ARG A 45 2.45 -10.09 -4.91
CA ARG A 45 3.77 -10.67 -4.86
C ARG A 45 4.84 -9.65 -5.25
N SER A 46 4.55 -8.82 -6.25
CA SER A 46 5.48 -7.77 -6.65
C SER A 46 5.70 -6.78 -5.52
N LEU A 47 4.63 -6.39 -4.85
CA LEU A 47 4.75 -5.47 -3.73
C LEU A 47 5.51 -6.10 -2.58
N ALA A 48 5.27 -7.38 -2.31
CA ALA A 48 5.99 -8.07 -1.24
C ALA A 48 7.49 -8.06 -1.53
N GLU A 49 7.86 -8.29 -2.77
CA GLU A 49 9.27 -8.29 -3.16
C GLU A 49 9.86 -6.89 -3.11
N GLU A 50 9.10 -5.93 -3.61
CA GLU A 50 9.60 -4.55 -3.67
C GLU A 50 9.88 -4.00 -2.28
N TYR A 51 9.02 -4.29 -1.32
CA TYR A 51 9.14 -3.72 0.02
C TYR A 51 9.78 -4.67 1.01
N GLY A 52 10.12 -5.88 0.59
CA GLY A 52 10.79 -6.82 1.45
C GLY A 52 9.94 -7.30 2.61
N VAL A 53 8.65 -7.49 2.37
CA VAL A 53 7.73 -7.93 3.41
C VAL A 53 7.03 -9.20 2.99
N ALA A 54 6.38 -9.85 3.94
CA ALA A 54 5.63 -11.06 3.66
C ALA A 54 4.39 -10.73 2.82
N LEU A 55 3.96 -11.72 2.06
CA LEU A 55 2.76 -11.57 1.26
C LEU A 55 1.54 -11.21 2.11
N ASP A 56 1.45 -11.82 3.30
CA ASP A 56 0.35 -11.53 4.20
C ASP A 56 0.34 -10.08 4.64
N THR A 57 1.52 -9.49 4.81
CA THR A 57 1.65 -8.08 5.16
C THR A 57 1.05 -7.21 4.05
N VAL A 58 1.34 -7.55 2.80
CA VAL A 58 0.77 -6.81 1.67
C VAL A 58 -0.74 -6.94 1.65
N ARG A 59 -1.25 -8.14 1.91
CA ARG A 59 -2.69 -8.36 1.91
C ARG A 59 -3.40 -7.55 2.98
N LYS A 60 -2.79 -7.48 4.17
CA LYS A 60 -3.37 -6.69 5.25
C LYS A 60 -3.33 -5.21 4.93
N ALA A 61 -2.23 -4.74 4.36
CA ALA A 61 -2.12 -3.34 3.96
C ALA A 61 -3.16 -3.00 2.91
N THR A 62 -3.34 -3.87 1.93
CA THR A 62 -4.33 -3.63 0.89
C THR A 62 -5.74 -3.59 1.46
N ARG A 63 -6.00 -4.43 2.46
CA ARG A 63 -7.31 -4.41 3.12
C ARG A 63 -7.57 -3.04 3.76
N ILE A 64 -6.55 -2.47 4.41
CA ILE A 64 -6.70 -1.14 5.00
C ILE A 64 -7.03 -0.12 3.93
N LEU A 65 -6.33 -0.16 2.80
CA LEU A 65 -6.61 0.78 1.71
C LEU A 65 -8.03 0.61 1.20
N ARG A 66 -8.50 -0.62 1.12
CA ARG A 66 -9.85 -0.91 0.68
C ARG A 66 -10.88 -0.36 1.65
N GLU A 67 -10.63 -0.54 2.95
CA GLU A 67 -11.53 -0.05 3.98
C GLU A 67 -11.58 1.47 4.01
N ARG A 68 -10.50 2.12 3.63
CA ARG A 68 -10.46 3.57 3.52
C ARG A 68 -11.06 4.07 2.22
N GLY A 69 -11.42 3.19 1.31
CA GLY A 69 -11.98 3.59 0.04
C GLY A 69 -10.95 4.09 -0.96
N LEU A 70 -9.67 3.81 -0.71
CA LEU A 70 -8.61 4.28 -1.60
C LEU A 70 -8.37 3.35 -2.78
N VAL A 71 -8.74 2.08 -2.64
CA VAL A 71 -8.61 1.11 -3.72
C VAL A 71 -9.86 0.24 -3.77
N GLN A 72 -10.05 -0.41 -4.90
CA GLN A 72 -11.19 -1.27 -5.12
C GLN A 72 -10.69 -2.55 -5.78
N THR A 73 -11.10 -3.69 -5.25
CA THR A 73 -10.74 -4.97 -5.86
C THR A 73 -11.85 -5.42 -6.78
N LEU A 74 -11.48 -5.69 -8.02
CA LEU A 74 -12.41 -6.23 -9.02
C LEU A 74 -12.07 -7.69 -9.23
N LYS A 75 -13.04 -8.54 -9.03
CA LYS A 75 -12.82 -9.97 -9.09
C LYS A 75 -12.21 -10.36 -10.43
N SER A 76 -11.14 -11.15 -10.36
CA SER A 76 -10.42 -11.67 -11.51
C SER A 76 -9.69 -10.60 -12.32
N LYS A 77 -9.73 -9.34 -11.90
CA LYS A 77 -9.07 -8.27 -12.66
C LYS A 77 -7.98 -7.59 -11.88
N GLY A 78 -8.06 -7.60 -10.56
CA GLY A 78 -7.03 -7.00 -9.72
C GLY A 78 -7.59 -5.90 -8.85
N THR A 79 -6.68 -5.17 -8.25
CA THR A 79 -7.01 -4.07 -7.36
C THR A 79 -6.61 -2.77 -8.03
N PHE A 80 -7.48 -1.80 -8.01
CA PHE A 80 -7.32 -0.55 -8.74
C PHE A 80 -7.47 0.63 -7.79
N VAL A 81 -6.73 1.70 -8.07
CA VAL A 81 -6.88 2.94 -7.31
C VAL A 81 -8.27 3.49 -7.59
N ALA A 82 -8.99 3.82 -6.52
CA ALA A 82 -10.36 4.30 -6.65
C ALA A 82 -10.36 5.72 -7.19
N HIS A 83 -11.44 6.07 -7.89
CA HIS A 83 -11.62 7.43 -8.32
C HIS A 83 -12.23 8.23 -7.17
N PRO A 84 -11.74 9.43 -6.91
CA PRO A 84 -12.42 10.27 -5.94
C PRO A 84 -13.77 10.69 -6.53
N ASP A 85 -14.72 10.84 -5.70
CA ASP A 85 -16.04 11.23 -6.17
C ASP A 85 -16.13 12.68 -6.59
#